data_89eab60351b101f44809b3936119f5b2
#
_entry.id   89eab60351b101f44809b3936119f5b2
#
_cell.length_a   1.000
_cell.length_b   1.000
_cell.length_c   1.000
_cell.angle_alpha   90.00
_cell.angle_beta   90.00
_cell.angle_gamma   90.00
#
_symmetry.space_group_name_H-M   'P 1'
#
loop_
_entity.id
_entity.type
_entity.pdbx_description
1 polymer ?
#
loop_
_entity_poly.entity_id
_entity_poly.type
_entity_poly.pdbx_seq_one_letter_code
_entity_poly.pdbx_strand_id
1 'polypeptide(L)'
;ASQQTVPSAYLHPRFQGQEPPGFPGRFNALGPGEKVHVVRLRRERRTHEPLMITEAWLPPQLADLITPTALSKSPLYDLLDRAGVEVDRIDSEFTAELAGPINASLLEVPVSSALIRVNRLAYTHGTPHHYLSITMSPTRSRVLVNNACTDSLDSVAFAHDVRRT
;
A
#
# COMPACT_ATOMS: atom_id res chain seq x y z
N ALA A 1 -18.62 -4.69 -6.18
CA ALA A 1 -19.12 -3.95 -5.02
C ALA A 1 -17.97 -3.18 -4.40
N SER A 2 -18.01 -1.85 -4.50
CA SER A 2 -16.98 -0.94 -3.98
C SER A 2 -16.92 -1.07 -2.47
N GLN A 3 -15.83 -1.65 -1.96
CA GLN A 3 -15.58 -1.71 -0.53
C GLN A 3 -15.14 -0.31 -0.07
N GLN A 4 -16.04 0.41 0.55
CA GLN A 4 -15.73 1.70 1.17
C GLN A 4 -15.02 1.44 2.49
N THR A 5 -13.73 1.72 2.54
CA THR A 5 -12.91 1.67 3.76
C THR A 5 -12.81 3.04 4.38
N VAL A 6 -12.85 3.12 5.72
CA VAL A 6 -12.54 4.34 6.47
C VAL A 6 -11.02 4.39 6.65
N PRO A 7 -10.34 5.39 6.12
CA PRO A 7 -8.91 5.48 6.28
C PRO A 7 -8.51 6.36 7.48
N SER A 8 -7.60 5.84 8.30
CA SER A 8 -6.75 6.69 9.13
C SER A 8 -5.42 6.82 8.39
N ALA A 9 -5.13 7.99 7.85
CA ALA A 9 -3.87 8.27 7.19
C ALA A 9 -3.00 9.16 8.09
N TYR A 10 -1.76 8.74 8.30
CA TYR A 10 -0.73 9.55 8.94
C TYR A 10 0.30 9.94 7.88
N LEU A 11 0.59 11.23 7.80
CA LEU A 11 1.64 11.77 6.94
C LEU A 11 2.87 12.08 7.78
N HIS A 12 3.99 11.50 7.38
CA HIS A 12 5.30 12.01 7.75
C HIS A 12 5.85 12.83 6.58
N PRO A 13 5.78 14.18 6.62
CA PRO A 13 6.06 15.02 5.46
C PRO A 13 7.53 15.01 4.98
N ARG A 14 8.44 14.44 5.75
CA ARG A 14 9.85 14.33 5.37
C ARG A 14 10.44 13.06 5.89
N PHE A 15 10.58 12.09 5.02
CA PHE A 15 11.29 10.86 5.32
C PHE A 15 12.67 10.90 4.66
N GLN A 16 13.71 11.02 5.48
CA GLN A 16 15.08 10.80 5.05
C GLN A 16 15.52 9.41 5.49
N GLY A 17 15.63 8.51 4.53
CA GLY A 17 16.67 7.51 4.55
C GLY A 17 16.53 6.26 5.42
N GLN A 18 15.36 5.81 5.85
CA GLN A 18 15.24 4.42 6.32
C GLN A 18 14.54 3.56 5.27
N GLU A 19 15.24 2.50 4.86
CA GLU A 19 14.68 1.49 3.98
C GLU A 19 13.47 0.83 4.65
N PRO A 20 12.36 0.60 3.91
CA PRO A 20 11.26 -0.17 4.45
C PRO A 20 11.77 -1.57 4.83
N PRO A 21 11.32 -2.10 5.96
CA PRO A 21 11.68 -3.45 6.34
C PRO A 21 11.19 -4.43 5.27
N GLY A 22 12.11 -5.25 4.75
CA GLY A 22 11.74 -6.39 3.96
C GLY A 22 12.48 -6.60 2.63
N PHE A 23 12.77 -5.57 1.83
CA PHE A 23 13.53 -5.74 0.58
C PHE A 23 14.22 -4.45 0.14
N PRO A 24 15.47 -4.24 0.56
CA PRO A 24 16.23 -3.02 0.27
C PRO A 24 16.44 -2.77 -1.23
N GLY A 25 16.59 -3.83 -2.04
CA GLY A 25 16.97 -3.69 -3.43
C GLY A 25 15.98 -2.93 -4.31
N ARG A 26 14.66 -3.14 -4.13
CA ARG A 26 13.63 -2.49 -4.97
C ARG A 26 13.32 -1.06 -4.54
N PHE A 27 13.34 -0.79 -3.24
CA PHE A 27 13.17 0.57 -2.73
C PHE A 27 14.30 1.49 -3.17
N ASN A 28 15.54 0.99 -3.18
CA ASN A 28 16.71 1.74 -3.62
C ASN A 28 16.63 2.19 -5.09
N ALA A 29 15.79 1.53 -5.90
CA ALA A 29 15.54 1.96 -7.28
C ALA A 29 14.88 3.34 -7.38
N LEU A 30 14.19 3.83 -6.32
CA LEU A 30 13.67 5.20 -6.28
C LEU A 30 14.77 6.27 -6.21
N GLY A 31 16.02 5.86 -6.01
CA GLY A 31 17.15 6.76 -5.90
C GLY A 31 17.18 7.56 -4.58
N PRO A 32 18.27 8.33 -4.39
CA PRO A 32 18.42 9.19 -3.23
C PRO A 32 17.46 10.39 -3.29
N GLY A 33 17.22 11.02 -2.16
CA GLY A 33 16.44 12.25 -2.04
C GLY A 33 15.21 12.12 -1.15
N GLU A 34 14.56 13.25 -0.93
CA GLU A 34 13.37 13.35 -0.11
C GLU A 34 12.19 12.63 -0.77
N LYS A 35 11.36 12.01 0.05
CA LYS A 35 10.12 11.34 -0.37
C LYS A 35 9.01 11.70 0.60
N VAL A 36 7.80 11.76 0.10
CA VAL A 36 6.61 11.80 0.95
C VAL A 36 6.34 10.37 1.41
N HIS A 37 6.37 10.15 2.71
CA HIS A 37 6.00 8.87 3.31
C HIS A 37 4.58 8.95 3.86
N VAL A 38 3.75 8.04 3.43
CA VAL A 38 2.34 7.91 3.83
C VAL A 38 2.13 6.56 4.49
N VAL A 39 1.52 6.55 5.66
CA VAL A 39 1.03 5.32 6.31
C VAL A 39 -0.48 5.39 6.37
N ARG A 40 -1.15 4.37 5.87
CA ARG A 40 -2.60 4.28 5.82
C ARG A 40 -3.08 2.96 6.38
N LEU A 41 -3.89 3.02 7.43
CA LEU A 41 -4.64 1.87 7.92
C LEU A 41 -6.03 1.85 7.25
N ARG A 42 -6.34 0.76 6.57
CA ARG A 42 -7.67 0.55 5.99
C ARG A 42 -8.48 -0.37 6.88
N ARG A 43 -9.69 0.06 7.22
CA ARG A 43 -10.65 -0.70 8.02
C ARG A 43 -11.89 -1.05 7.21
N GLU A 44 -12.51 -2.16 7.52
CA GLU A 44 -13.84 -2.48 7.00
C GLU A 44 -14.86 -1.47 7.56
N ARG A 45 -15.79 -1.02 6.72
CA ARG A 45 -16.67 0.09 7.06
C ARG A 45 -17.69 -0.24 8.17
N ARG A 46 -18.21 -1.45 8.19
CA ARG A 46 -19.28 -1.87 9.11
C ARG A 46 -18.74 -2.37 10.43
N THR A 47 -17.73 -3.23 10.37
CA THR A 47 -17.15 -3.89 11.54
C THR A 47 -16.01 -3.11 12.15
N HIS A 48 -15.45 -2.12 11.41
CA HIS A 48 -14.22 -1.40 11.76
C HIS A 48 -12.97 -2.27 11.92
N GLU A 49 -13.04 -3.54 11.51
CA GLU A 49 -11.89 -4.42 11.55
C GLU A 49 -10.77 -3.92 10.64
N PRO A 50 -9.51 -3.92 11.12
CA PRO A 50 -8.38 -3.53 10.29
C PRO A 50 -8.14 -4.58 9.22
N LEU A 51 -8.05 -4.13 7.98
CA LEU A 51 -7.87 -4.98 6.80
C LEU A 51 -6.43 -5.01 6.33
N MET A 52 -5.80 -3.84 6.23
CA MET A 52 -4.42 -3.71 5.75
C MET A 52 -3.79 -2.40 6.19
N ILE A 53 -2.47 -2.43 6.31
CA ILE A 53 -1.60 -1.27 6.41
C ILE A 53 -0.99 -1.05 5.03
N THR A 54 -1.06 0.16 4.51
CA THR A 54 -0.35 0.56 3.28
C THR A 54 0.63 1.66 3.64
N GLU A 55 1.89 1.42 3.34
CA GLU A 55 2.93 2.43 3.37
C GLU A 55 3.28 2.81 1.94
N ALA A 56 3.42 4.10 1.67
CA ALA A 56 3.75 4.61 0.35
C ALA A 56 4.89 5.62 0.44
N TRP A 57 5.86 5.51 -0.47
CA TRP A 57 6.94 6.46 -0.66
C TRP A 57 6.80 7.07 -2.05
N LEU A 58 6.54 8.36 -2.08
CA LEU A 58 6.14 9.12 -3.27
C LEU A 58 7.12 10.26 -3.52
N PRO A 59 7.24 10.74 -4.76
CA PRO A 59 7.99 11.95 -5.05
C PRO A 59 7.50 13.15 -4.23
N PRO A 60 8.41 14.05 -3.77
CA PRO A 60 8.04 15.16 -2.90
C PRO A 60 7.09 16.16 -3.55
N GLN A 61 7.04 16.22 -4.88
CA GLN A 61 6.13 17.09 -5.64
C GLN A 61 4.65 16.75 -5.41
N LEU A 62 4.35 15.54 -4.93
CA LEU A 62 3.00 15.09 -4.64
C LEU A 62 2.54 15.43 -3.21
N ALA A 63 3.38 16.05 -2.38
CA ALA A 63 3.11 16.32 -0.97
C ALA A 63 1.80 17.09 -0.74
N ASP A 64 1.54 18.10 -1.56
CA ASP A 64 0.34 18.96 -1.42
C ASP A 64 -0.94 18.25 -1.88
N LEU A 65 -0.82 17.29 -2.77
CA LEU A 65 -1.95 16.50 -3.29
C LEU A 65 -2.29 15.32 -2.39
N ILE A 66 -1.27 14.66 -1.89
CA ILE A 66 -1.41 13.43 -1.08
C ILE A 66 -1.51 13.82 0.40
N THR A 67 -2.63 14.37 0.79
CA THR A 67 -2.91 14.77 2.19
C THR A 67 -3.75 13.71 2.91
N PRO A 68 -3.76 13.65 4.26
CA PRO A 68 -4.65 12.77 5.02
C PRO A 68 -6.12 12.95 4.62
N THR A 69 -6.54 14.20 4.42
CA THR A 69 -7.91 14.53 4.00
C THR A 69 -8.23 14.00 2.61
N ALA A 70 -7.31 14.13 1.65
CA ALA A 70 -7.50 13.60 0.30
C ALA A 70 -7.56 12.07 0.31
N LEU A 71 -6.64 11.42 1.04
CA LEU A 71 -6.59 9.96 1.20
C LEU A 71 -7.80 9.39 1.96
N SER A 72 -8.45 10.20 2.80
CA SER A 72 -9.69 9.78 3.47
C SER A 72 -10.88 9.65 2.51
N LYS A 73 -10.84 10.39 1.40
CA LYS A 73 -11.94 10.47 0.43
C LYS A 73 -11.68 9.66 -0.84
N SER A 74 -10.42 9.45 -1.20
CA SER A 74 -10.05 8.83 -2.47
C SER A 74 -8.95 7.78 -2.31
N PRO A 75 -8.95 6.72 -3.13
CA PRO A 75 -7.81 5.82 -3.27
C PRO A 75 -6.56 6.58 -3.71
N LEU A 76 -5.38 6.06 -3.35
CA LEU A 76 -4.10 6.67 -3.72
C LEU A 76 -3.95 6.80 -5.25
N TYR A 77 -4.27 5.73 -5.98
CA TYR A 77 -4.14 5.74 -7.45
C TYR A 77 -5.07 6.73 -8.13
N ASP A 78 -6.27 6.99 -7.60
CA ASP A 78 -7.16 8.03 -8.13
C ASP A 78 -6.57 9.42 -7.94
N LEU A 79 -5.83 9.65 -6.86
CA LEU A 79 -5.12 10.90 -6.62
C LEU A 79 -3.92 11.05 -7.55
N LEU A 80 -3.18 9.98 -7.79
CA LEU A 80 -2.06 9.97 -8.72
C LEU A 80 -2.53 10.21 -10.16
N ASP A 81 -3.61 9.58 -10.58
CA ASP A 81 -4.23 9.79 -11.90
C ASP A 81 -4.65 11.25 -12.10
N ARG A 82 -5.30 11.85 -11.11
CA ARG A 82 -5.64 13.29 -11.12
C ARG A 82 -4.43 14.20 -11.16
N ALA A 83 -3.28 13.75 -10.67
CA ALA A 83 -2.01 14.46 -10.78
C ALA A 83 -1.31 14.26 -12.13
N GLY A 84 -1.91 13.51 -13.04
CA GLY A 84 -1.32 13.19 -14.34
C GLY A 84 -0.17 12.17 -14.25
N VAL A 85 -0.12 11.37 -13.21
CA VAL A 85 0.87 10.29 -13.05
C VAL A 85 0.41 9.06 -13.84
N GLU A 86 1.02 8.84 -14.98
CA GLU A 86 0.76 7.67 -15.83
C GLU A 86 1.66 6.52 -15.41
N VAL A 87 1.09 5.54 -14.70
CA VAL A 87 1.79 4.32 -14.33
C VAL A 87 1.76 3.33 -15.49
N ASP A 88 2.91 3.00 -16.04
CA ASP A 88 3.05 2.10 -17.19
C ASP A 88 3.45 0.67 -16.80
N ARG A 89 4.06 0.49 -15.63
CA ARG A 89 4.45 -0.83 -15.13
C ARG A 89 4.44 -0.85 -13.61
N ILE A 90 4.08 -1.99 -13.04
CA ILE A 90 4.18 -2.26 -11.61
C ILE A 90 4.85 -3.62 -11.42
N ASP A 91 6.00 -3.63 -10.75
CA ASP A 91 6.64 -4.85 -10.27
C ASP A 91 6.10 -5.17 -8.87
N SER A 92 5.55 -6.35 -8.70
CA SER A 92 4.98 -6.80 -7.43
C SER A 92 5.77 -7.98 -6.87
N GLU A 93 6.02 -7.94 -5.57
CA GLU A 93 6.69 -8.98 -4.82
C GLU A 93 5.84 -9.38 -3.61
N PHE A 94 5.63 -10.67 -3.44
CA PHE A 94 4.79 -11.24 -2.39
C PHE A 94 5.67 -12.00 -1.41
N THR A 95 5.55 -11.66 -0.13
CA THR A 95 6.30 -12.32 0.94
C THR A 95 5.43 -12.54 2.16
N ALA A 96 5.93 -13.32 3.10
CA ALA A 96 5.34 -13.50 4.41
C ALA A 96 6.28 -12.95 5.48
N GLU A 97 5.70 -12.39 6.54
CA GLU A 97 6.43 -11.93 7.70
C GLU A 97 5.68 -12.25 8.99
N LEU A 98 6.36 -12.13 10.11
CA LEU A 98 5.72 -12.20 11.43
C LEU A 98 5.38 -10.79 11.91
N ALA A 99 4.21 -10.65 12.52
CA ALA A 99 3.75 -9.39 13.07
C ALA A 99 4.66 -8.94 14.22
N GLY A 100 5.43 -7.88 13.99
CA GLY A 100 6.07 -7.14 15.06
C GLY A 100 5.06 -6.34 15.88
N PRO A 101 5.44 -5.77 17.03
CA PRO A 101 4.51 -5.09 17.95
C PRO A 101 3.65 -4.00 17.31
N ILE A 102 4.21 -3.21 16.39
CA ILE A 102 3.52 -2.11 15.72
C ILE A 102 2.45 -2.66 14.77
N ASN A 103 2.82 -3.58 13.87
CA ASN A 103 1.87 -4.16 12.92
C ASN A 103 0.81 -5.02 13.62
N ALA A 104 1.19 -5.72 14.69
CA ALA A 104 0.27 -6.48 15.52
C ALA A 104 -0.80 -5.57 16.14
N SER A 105 -0.39 -4.44 16.71
CA SER A 105 -1.30 -3.45 17.29
C SER A 105 -2.22 -2.82 16.24
N LEU A 106 -1.66 -2.39 15.10
CA LEU A 106 -2.44 -1.74 14.03
C LEU A 106 -3.45 -2.71 13.38
N LEU A 107 -3.05 -3.96 13.16
CA LEU A 107 -3.89 -4.98 12.55
C LEU A 107 -4.76 -5.74 13.57
N GLU A 108 -4.63 -5.43 14.87
CA GLU A 108 -5.38 -6.10 15.94
C GLU A 108 -5.23 -7.63 15.86
N VAL A 109 -3.99 -8.08 15.75
CA VAL A 109 -3.58 -9.50 15.75
C VAL A 109 -2.54 -9.74 16.84
N PRO A 110 -2.37 -10.97 17.33
CA PRO A 110 -1.28 -11.28 18.25
C PRO A 110 0.09 -10.98 17.63
N VAL A 111 1.06 -10.61 18.48
CA VAL A 111 2.46 -10.51 18.06
C VAL A 111 2.92 -11.87 17.53
N SER A 112 3.77 -11.88 16.53
CA SER A 112 4.23 -13.07 15.80
C SER A 112 3.16 -13.81 14.98
N SER A 113 1.97 -13.23 14.80
CA SER A 113 1.02 -13.73 13.79
C SER A 113 1.62 -13.65 12.39
N ALA A 114 1.31 -14.62 11.55
CA ALA A 114 1.70 -14.58 10.15
C ALA A 114 0.98 -13.43 9.41
N LEU A 115 1.73 -12.66 8.64
CA LEU A 115 1.23 -11.59 7.79
C LEU A 115 1.66 -11.82 6.35
N ILE A 116 0.82 -11.37 5.41
CA ILE A 116 1.18 -11.25 3.99
C ILE A 116 1.71 -9.84 3.78
N ARG A 117 2.86 -9.74 3.09
CA ARG A 117 3.41 -8.47 2.62
C ARG A 117 3.46 -8.46 1.09
N VAL A 118 2.96 -7.37 0.51
CA VAL A 118 3.05 -7.11 -0.92
C VAL A 118 3.82 -5.82 -1.12
N ASN A 119 4.97 -5.91 -1.76
CA ASN A 119 5.78 -4.76 -2.14
C ASN A 119 5.57 -4.46 -3.62
N ARG A 120 5.37 -3.21 -3.97
CA ARG A 120 5.09 -2.78 -5.34
C ARG A 120 5.96 -1.59 -5.72
N LEU A 121 6.74 -1.74 -6.77
CA LEU A 121 7.48 -0.64 -7.39
C LEU A 121 6.77 -0.24 -8.68
N ALA A 122 6.29 0.98 -8.73
CA ALA A 122 5.61 1.53 -9.90
C ALA A 122 6.55 2.40 -10.73
N TYR A 123 6.35 2.35 -12.04
CA TYR A 123 7.14 3.05 -13.03
C TYR A 123 6.27 4.01 -13.83
N THR A 124 6.87 5.10 -14.26
CA THR A 124 6.31 6.08 -15.17
C THR A 124 7.32 6.35 -16.27
N HIS A 125 6.96 6.13 -17.51
CA HIS A 125 7.86 6.23 -18.67
C HIS A 125 9.16 5.41 -18.49
N GLY A 126 8.99 4.20 -17.95
CA GLY A 126 10.11 3.27 -17.70
C GLY A 126 11.02 3.64 -16.51
N THR A 127 10.73 4.74 -15.80
CA THR A 127 11.52 5.19 -14.65
C THR A 127 10.78 4.88 -13.33
N PRO A 128 11.48 4.35 -12.30
CA PRO A 128 10.90 4.15 -10.98
C PRO A 128 10.29 5.44 -10.42
N HIS A 129 9.03 5.40 -10.01
CA HIS A 129 8.29 6.58 -9.57
C HIS A 129 7.90 6.52 -8.10
N HIS A 130 7.27 5.43 -7.65
CA HIS A 130 6.86 5.30 -6.27
C HIS A 130 6.89 3.84 -5.81
N TYR A 131 6.96 3.67 -4.49
CA TYR A 131 7.00 2.36 -3.86
C TYR A 131 5.87 2.22 -2.85
N LEU A 132 5.23 1.06 -2.83
CA LEU A 132 4.21 0.69 -1.86
C LEU A 132 4.63 -0.57 -1.12
N SER A 133 4.37 -0.60 0.18
CA SER A 133 4.41 -1.81 0.99
C SER A 133 3.05 -2.00 1.64
N ILE A 134 2.42 -3.13 1.39
CA ILE A 134 1.08 -3.45 1.87
C ILE A 134 1.19 -4.66 2.78
N THR A 135 0.76 -4.53 4.03
CA THR A 135 0.78 -5.60 5.03
C THR A 135 -0.63 -5.93 5.46
N MET A 136 -0.98 -7.21 5.48
CA MET A 136 -2.32 -7.68 5.84
C MET A 136 -2.31 -9.02 6.55
N SER A 137 -3.36 -9.27 7.34
CA SER A 137 -3.57 -10.57 7.98
C SER A 137 -4.23 -11.55 6.99
N PRO A 138 -3.67 -12.77 6.79
CA PRO A 138 -4.26 -13.78 5.91
C PRO A 138 -5.62 -14.30 6.40
N THR A 139 -5.97 -14.04 7.66
CA THR A 139 -7.26 -14.44 8.21
C THR A 139 -8.40 -13.51 7.78
N ARG A 140 -8.09 -12.29 7.30
CA ARG A 140 -9.08 -11.28 6.91
C ARG A 140 -8.95 -10.84 5.46
N SER A 141 -7.77 -11.02 4.87
CA SER A 141 -7.46 -10.48 3.53
C SER A 141 -6.76 -11.50 2.67
N ARG A 142 -7.04 -11.45 1.38
CA ARG A 142 -6.38 -12.29 0.37
C ARG A 142 -5.90 -11.43 -0.79
N VAL A 143 -4.86 -11.88 -1.44
CA VAL A 143 -4.37 -11.28 -2.69
C VAL A 143 -4.88 -12.14 -3.85
N LEU A 144 -5.62 -11.55 -4.75
CA LEU A 144 -6.07 -12.18 -5.99
C LEU A 144 -5.27 -11.61 -7.15
N VAL A 145 -4.63 -12.49 -7.89
CA VAL A 145 -3.90 -12.15 -9.11
C VAL A 145 -4.66 -12.76 -10.28
N ASN A 146 -5.18 -11.91 -11.17
CA ASN A 146 -5.84 -12.34 -12.39
C ASN A 146 -4.92 -12.02 -13.57
N ASN A 147 -4.39 -13.04 -14.19
CA ASN A 147 -3.64 -12.93 -15.43
C ASN A 147 -4.63 -13.15 -16.59
N ALA A 148 -5.09 -12.07 -17.22
CA ALA A 148 -5.80 -12.19 -18.48
C ALA A 148 -4.79 -12.47 -19.59
N CYS A 149 -5.02 -13.50 -20.41
CA CYS A 149 -4.16 -13.83 -21.57
C CYS A 149 -4.23 -12.78 -22.71
N THR A 150 -4.71 -11.59 -22.47
CA THR A 150 -4.78 -10.49 -23.42
C THR A 150 -4.20 -9.24 -22.77
N ASP A 151 -3.30 -8.62 -23.45
CA ASP A 151 -2.55 -7.36 -23.27
C ASP A 151 -3.02 -6.30 -22.26
N SER A 152 -3.54 -6.66 -21.13
CA SER A 152 -3.89 -5.72 -20.07
C SER A 152 -3.04 -5.96 -18.82
N LEU A 153 -2.53 -4.88 -18.29
CA LEU A 153 -1.79 -4.78 -17.03
C LEU A 153 -2.36 -5.73 -15.97
N ASP A 154 -1.52 -6.58 -15.44
CA ASP A 154 -1.87 -7.52 -14.36
C ASP A 154 -2.59 -6.78 -13.24
N SER A 155 -3.89 -7.00 -13.12
CA SER A 155 -4.66 -6.42 -12.04
C SER A 155 -4.50 -7.27 -10.78
N VAL A 156 -3.71 -6.79 -9.84
CA VAL A 156 -3.69 -7.36 -8.49
C VAL A 156 -4.85 -6.77 -7.71
N ALA A 157 -5.83 -7.59 -7.39
CA ALA A 157 -6.94 -7.20 -6.54
C ALA A 157 -6.73 -7.72 -5.11
N PHE A 158 -7.11 -6.92 -4.12
CA PHE A 158 -7.15 -7.32 -2.72
C PHE A 158 -8.58 -7.69 -2.35
N ALA A 159 -8.80 -8.95 -1.98
CA ALA A 159 -10.08 -9.41 -1.46
C ALA A 159 -10.02 -9.53 0.06
N HIS A 160 -11.06 -9.08 0.72
CA HIS A 160 -11.19 -9.13 2.18
C HIS A 160 -12.37 -10.02 2.53
N ASP A 161 -12.11 -11.03 3.37
CA ASP A 161 -13.17 -11.86 3.94
C ASP A 161 -13.67 -11.21 5.23
N VAL A 162 -14.84 -10.63 5.16
CA VAL A 162 -15.58 -10.26 6.37
C VAL A 162 -16.37 -11.48 6.79
N ARG A 163 -15.98 -12.09 7.91
CA ARG A 163 -16.77 -13.20 8.48
C ARG A 163 -18.17 -12.69 8.78
N ARG A 164 -19.16 -13.28 8.14
CA ARG A 164 -20.55 -13.13 8.56
C ARG A 164 -20.74 -14.00 9.80
N THR A 165 -20.78 -13.39 10.97
CA THR A 165 -21.35 -13.99 12.17
C THR A 165 -22.84 -13.81 12.18
#